data_0bdc94bf9f7e9fd5001ae8b35a87c137
#
_entry.id   0bdc94bf9f7e9fd5001ae8b35a87c137
#
_cell.length_a   1.000
_cell.length_b   1.000
_cell.length_c   1.000
_cell.angle_alpha   90.00
_cell.angle_beta   90.00
_cell.angle_gamma   90.00
#
_symmetry.space_group_name_H-M   'P 1'
#
loop_
_entity.id
_entity.type
_entity.pdbx_description
1 polymer ?
#
loop_
_entity_poly.entity_id
_entity_poly.type
_entity_poly.pdbx_seq_one_letter_code
_entity_poly.pdbx_strand_id
1 'polypeptide(L)'
;PKPLTELISPDWAAALEPVEPQIHRMGDFLRHEMAEGRSYLPAGDAVLRAFTLPMSQVRVLIVGQDPYPTVGHPVGLSFSVDRHVRPLPRSLQNIYTELYDDLGIAPCEHGDLSGWFNQGVLLLNRCLTVQPGHPASHRGKGWEDVTACAIDALAHRGGPLVAILWGRDAQSLEPMLGGIPIVKSSHPSPMSARYGFLGSRPFSRTNELLERQGADPIDWDLSHF
;
A
#
# COMPACT_ATOMS: atom_id res chain seq x y z
N PRO A 1 -14.04 -20.33 7.72
CA PRO A 1 -12.97 -19.41 7.28
C PRO A 1 -11.65 -20.16 7.09
N LYS A 2 -10.91 -19.79 6.04
CA LYS A 2 -9.61 -20.40 5.75
C LYS A 2 -8.57 -19.88 6.74
N PRO A 3 -7.60 -20.73 7.16
CA PRO A 3 -6.49 -20.24 7.97
C PRO A 3 -5.62 -19.25 7.18
N LEU A 4 -4.94 -18.34 7.89
CA LEU A 4 -4.08 -17.34 7.25
C LEU A 4 -3.00 -17.95 6.37
N THR A 5 -2.47 -19.11 6.76
CA THR A 5 -1.42 -19.82 6.01
C THR A 5 -1.84 -20.20 4.58
N GLU A 6 -3.15 -20.27 4.32
CA GLU A 6 -3.68 -20.54 2.98
C GLU A 6 -3.96 -19.26 2.17
N LEU A 7 -3.96 -18.09 2.83
CA LEU A 7 -4.39 -16.83 2.24
C LEU A 7 -3.22 -15.89 1.93
N ILE A 8 -2.17 -15.96 2.73
CA ILE A 8 -1.02 -15.04 2.67
C ILE A 8 0.29 -15.81 2.76
N SER A 9 1.40 -15.10 2.53
CA SER A 9 2.73 -15.68 2.67
C SER A 9 2.95 -16.23 4.09
N PRO A 10 3.64 -17.37 4.24
CA PRO A 10 3.86 -17.97 5.57
C PRO A 10 4.53 -17.06 6.59
N ASP A 11 5.49 -16.24 6.19
CA ASP A 11 6.15 -15.31 7.11
C ASP A 11 5.21 -14.22 7.58
N TRP A 12 4.31 -13.73 6.72
CA TRP A 12 3.25 -12.83 7.13
C TRP A 12 2.24 -13.49 8.05
N ALA A 13 1.87 -14.75 7.77
CA ALA A 13 0.95 -15.49 8.65
C ALA A 13 1.51 -15.61 10.06
N ALA A 14 2.82 -15.89 10.19
CA ALA A 14 3.49 -15.93 11.48
C ALA A 14 3.51 -14.56 12.17
N ALA A 15 3.86 -13.51 11.42
CA ALA A 15 3.95 -12.15 11.95
C ALA A 15 2.59 -11.60 12.40
N LEU A 16 1.51 -11.97 11.73
CA LEU A 16 0.16 -11.50 12.00
C LEU A 16 -0.62 -12.40 12.97
N GLU A 17 0.01 -13.48 13.49
CA GLU A 17 -0.64 -14.36 14.46
C GLU A 17 -1.30 -13.61 15.63
N PRO A 18 -0.64 -12.61 16.27
CA PRO A 18 -1.26 -11.88 17.37
C PRO A 18 -2.56 -11.16 17.00
N VAL A 19 -2.76 -10.82 15.74
CA VAL A 19 -3.96 -10.12 15.25
C VAL A 19 -4.86 -11.00 14.40
N GLU A 20 -4.59 -12.30 14.32
CA GLU A 20 -5.47 -13.21 13.59
C GLU A 20 -6.91 -13.19 14.08
N PRO A 21 -7.20 -13.15 15.40
CA PRO A 21 -8.57 -12.96 15.87
C PRO A 21 -9.20 -11.66 15.36
N GLN A 22 -8.43 -10.58 15.26
CA GLN A 22 -8.93 -9.32 14.72
C GLN A 22 -9.22 -9.43 13.21
N ILE A 23 -8.41 -10.16 12.46
CA ILE A 23 -8.67 -10.41 11.04
C ILE A 23 -9.99 -11.17 10.88
N HIS A 24 -10.24 -12.17 11.73
CA HIS A 24 -11.52 -12.90 11.72
C HIS A 24 -12.71 -11.99 12.08
N ARG A 25 -12.55 -11.09 13.05
CA ARG A 25 -13.57 -10.10 13.38
C ARG A 25 -13.87 -9.17 12.21
N MET A 26 -12.86 -8.79 11.44
CA MET A 26 -13.07 -7.99 10.23
C MET A 26 -13.83 -8.79 9.17
N GLY A 27 -13.57 -10.08 9.03
CA GLY A 27 -14.37 -10.96 8.18
C GLY A 27 -15.85 -10.99 8.61
N ASP A 28 -16.10 -11.07 9.92
CA ASP A 28 -17.46 -11.03 10.47
C ASP A 28 -18.13 -9.68 10.18
N PHE A 29 -17.39 -8.58 10.37
CA PHE A 29 -17.86 -7.24 10.03
C PHE A 29 -18.29 -7.15 8.57
N LEU A 30 -17.46 -7.62 7.64
CA LEU A 30 -17.79 -7.59 6.21
C LEU A 30 -19.00 -8.44 5.86
N ARG A 31 -19.14 -9.63 6.47
CA ARG A 31 -20.32 -10.48 6.27
C ARG A 31 -21.58 -9.80 6.82
N HIS A 32 -21.47 -9.14 7.96
CA HIS A 32 -22.58 -8.36 8.52
C HIS A 32 -22.99 -7.22 7.59
N GLU A 33 -22.03 -6.47 7.04
CA GLU A 33 -22.31 -5.41 6.06
C GLU A 33 -23.06 -5.96 4.85
N MET A 34 -22.61 -7.10 4.31
CA MET A 34 -23.29 -7.76 3.20
C MET A 34 -24.72 -8.16 3.54
N ALA A 35 -24.94 -8.70 4.74
CA ALA A 35 -26.28 -9.08 5.21
C ALA A 35 -27.22 -7.86 5.32
N GLU A 36 -26.67 -6.69 5.61
CA GLU A 36 -27.39 -5.42 5.69
C GLU A 36 -27.53 -4.73 4.32
N GLY A 37 -27.09 -5.37 3.24
CA GLY A 37 -27.21 -4.83 1.89
C GLY A 37 -26.10 -3.87 1.49
N ARG A 38 -25.02 -3.77 2.27
CA ARG A 38 -23.85 -2.95 1.94
C ARG A 38 -22.73 -3.84 1.44
N SER A 39 -22.20 -3.56 0.27
CA SER A 39 -21.04 -4.26 -0.27
C SER A 39 -19.74 -3.63 0.20
N TYR A 40 -18.61 -4.22 -0.19
CA TYR A 40 -17.27 -3.69 0.11
C TYR A 40 -16.33 -3.87 -1.07
N LEU A 41 -15.28 -3.09 -1.07
CA LEU A 41 -14.18 -3.15 -2.02
C LEU A 41 -12.86 -3.29 -1.24
N PRO A 42 -11.83 -3.94 -1.82
CA PRO A 42 -11.82 -4.71 -3.06
C PRO A 42 -12.58 -6.04 -2.93
N ALA A 43 -12.60 -6.84 -3.99
CA ALA A 43 -13.16 -8.20 -3.93
C ALA A 43 -12.52 -9.02 -2.82
N GLY A 44 -13.27 -9.94 -2.22
CA GLY A 44 -12.84 -10.66 -1.01
C GLY A 44 -11.48 -11.35 -1.13
N ASP A 45 -11.16 -11.90 -2.30
CA ASP A 45 -9.86 -12.55 -2.56
C ASP A 45 -8.71 -11.56 -2.70
N ALA A 46 -8.99 -10.27 -2.85
CA ALA A 46 -7.97 -9.21 -2.96
C ALA A 46 -7.74 -8.44 -1.65
N VAL A 47 -8.56 -8.64 -0.62
CA VAL A 47 -8.48 -7.87 0.62
C VAL A 47 -7.09 -7.99 1.28
N LEU A 48 -6.51 -9.21 1.31
CA LEU A 48 -5.21 -9.47 1.92
C LEU A 48 -4.08 -9.58 0.90
N ARG A 49 -4.29 -9.13 -0.33
CA ARG A 49 -3.32 -9.30 -1.43
C ARG A 49 -1.94 -8.76 -1.11
N ALA A 50 -1.84 -7.64 -0.40
CA ALA A 50 -0.54 -7.06 -0.05
C ALA A 50 0.35 -8.05 0.72
N PHE A 51 -0.24 -8.94 1.51
CA PHE A 51 0.48 -9.94 2.30
C PHE A 51 0.82 -11.21 1.51
N THR A 52 0.53 -11.27 0.24
CA THR A 52 0.99 -12.37 -0.63
C THR A 52 2.44 -12.18 -1.08
N LEU A 53 2.96 -10.95 -1.02
CA LEU A 53 4.39 -10.71 -1.18
C LEU A 53 5.09 -11.16 0.11
N PRO A 54 6.03 -12.12 0.05
CA PRO A 54 6.73 -12.55 1.26
C PRO A 54 7.35 -11.36 2.01
N MET A 55 7.19 -11.32 3.32
CA MET A 55 7.75 -10.24 4.15
C MET A 55 9.26 -10.13 3.98
N SER A 56 9.92 -11.28 3.79
CA SER A 56 11.37 -11.34 3.54
C SER A 56 11.81 -10.64 2.25
N GLN A 57 10.91 -10.46 1.29
CA GLN A 57 11.21 -9.83 0.01
C GLN A 57 10.89 -8.34 -0.03
N VAL A 58 10.25 -7.81 1.00
CA VAL A 58 9.89 -6.39 1.04
C VAL A 58 11.15 -5.55 1.21
N ARG A 59 11.34 -4.59 0.30
CA ARG A 59 12.45 -3.61 0.34
C ARG A 59 11.96 -2.18 0.48
N VAL A 60 10.72 -1.92 0.07
CA VAL A 60 10.09 -0.59 0.16
C VAL A 60 8.68 -0.77 0.71
N LEU A 61 8.31 0.12 1.63
CA LEU A 61 6.94 0.21 2.15
C LEU A 61 6.34 1.53 1.68
N ILE A 62 5.23 1.46 0.96
CA ILE A 62 4.40 2.64 0.63
C ILE A 62 3.05 2.46 1.29
N VAL A 63 2.70 3.38 2.20
CA VAL A 63 1.47 3.31 2.96
C VAL A 63 0.42 4.22 2.35
N GLY A 64 -0.74 3.64 2.00
CA GLY A 64 -1.96 4.37 1.64
C GLY A 64 -2.95 4.36 2.79
N GLN A 65 -4.09 5.03 2.64
CA GLN A 65 -5.10 5.13 3.69
C GLN A 65 -6.16 4.03 3.57
N ASP A 66 -6.92 4.05 2.51
CA ASP A 66 -7.97 3.08 2.24
C ASP A 66 -8.12 2.88 0.72
N PRO A 67 -8.77 1.78 0.30
CA PRO A 67 -8.95 1.51 -1.12
C PRO A 67 -9.76 2.60 -1.81
N TYR A 68 -9.58 2.75 -3.11
CA TYR A 68 -10.44 3.61 -3.92
C TYR A 68 -11.91 3.20 -3.76
N PRO A 69 -12.83 4.15 -3.55
CA PRO A 69 -14.24 3.83 -3.31
C PRO A 69 -15.05 3.55 -4.57
N THR A 70 -14.43 3.57 -5.73
CA THR A 70 -15.12 3.34 -7.01
C THR A 70 -15.10 1.86 -7.37
N VAL A 71 -16.26 1.29 -7.66
CA VAL A 71 -16.39 -0.11 -8.09
C VAL A 71 -15.49 -0.37 -9.30
N GLY A 72 -14.75 -1.46 -9.26
CA GLY A 72 -13.83 -1.86 -10.32
C GLY A 72 -12.44 -1.20 -10.25
N HIS A 73 -12.20 -0.26 -9.34
CA HIS A 73 -10.91 0.40 -9.21
C HIS A 73 -9.93 -0.34 -8.31
N PRO A 74 -10.23 -0.62 -7.02
CA PRO A 74 -9.21 -1.18 -6.12
C PRO A 74 -8.92 -2.65 -6.41
N VAL A 75 -7.66 -3.01 -6.24
CA VAL A 75 -7.15 -4.36 -6.52
C VAL A 75 -6.42 -4.98 -5.31
N GLY A 76 -6.51 -4.37 -4.13
CA GLY A 76 -5.87 -4.86 -2.90
C GLY A 76 -4.44 -4.37 -2.70
N LEU A 77 -3.97 -3.44 -3.52
CA LEU A 77 -2.67 -2.77 -3.41
C LEU A 77 -2.89 -1.27 -3.36
N SER A 78 -2.24 -0.57 -2.42
CA SER A 78 -2.40 0.87 -2.29
C SER A 78 -2.02 1.59 -3.57
N PHE A 79 -2.78 2.63 -3.93
CA PHE A 79 -2.61 3.47 -5.13
C PHE A 79 -2.82 2.75 -6.46
N SER A 80 -2.75 1.43 -6.51
CA SER A 80 -2.94 0.64 -7.71
C SER A 80 -4.43 0.52 -8.06
N VAL A 81 -4.72 0.50 -9.35
CA VAL A 81 -6.07 0.23 -9.87
C VAL A 81 -6.02 -0.92 -10.86
N ASP A 82 -7.19 -1.48 -11.17
CA ASP A 82 -7.31 -2.46 -12.24
C ASP A 82 -6.74 -1.89 -13.54
N ARG A 83 -6.07 -2.73 -14.31
CA ARG A 83 -5.34 -2.33 -15.52
C ARG A 83 -6.21 -1.64 -16.57
N HIS A 84 -7.52 -1.91 -16.56
CA HIS A 84 -8.46 -1.35 -17.53
C HIS A 84 -9.06 -0.01 -17.11
N VAL A 85 -8.79 0.47 -15.91
CA VAL A 85 -9.35 1.73 -15.39
C VAL A 85 -8.85 2.92 -16.21
N ARG A 86 -9.80 3.70 -16.73
CA ARG A 86 -9.55 4.97 -17.42
C ARG A 86 -10.69 5.95 -17.11
N PRO A 87 -10.42 7.23 -16.82
CA PRO A 87 -9.09 7.80 -16.57
C PRO A 87 -8.46 7.27 -15.29
N LEU A 88 -7.16 7.45 -15.14
CA LEU A 88 -6.48 7.07 -13.90
C LEU A 88 -6.90 7.99 -12.75
N PRO A 89 -6.92 7.48 -11.50
CA PRO A 89 -7.12 8.33 -10.33
C PRO A 89 -6.13 9.49 -10.31
N ARG A 90 -6.57 10.66 -9.87
CA ARG A 90 -5.74 11.88 -9.89
C ARG A 90 -4.47 11.75 -9.06
N SER A 91 -4.54 11.08 -7.91
CA SER A 91 -3.33 10.82 -7.10
C SER A 91 -2.30 10.02 -7.90
N LEU A 92 -2.74 9.02 -8.65
CA LEU A 92 -1.86 8.21 -9.48
C LEU A 92 -1.30 9.00 -10.66
N GLN A 93 -2.09 9.89 -11.25
CA GLN A 93 -1.59 10.80 -12.27
C GLN A 93 -0.46 11.68 -11.74
N ASN A 94 -0.60 12.21 -10.52
CA ASN A 94 0.44 13.00 -9.87
C ASN A 94 1.68 12.16 -9.54
N ILE A 95 1.49 10.91 -9.13
CA ILE A 95 2.61 9.97 -8.92
C ILE A 95 3.39 9.80 -10.22
N TYR A 96 2.71 9.61 -11.34
CA TYR A 96 3.38 9.46 -12.65
C TYR A 96 4.04 10.75 -13.14
N THR A 97 3.45 11.90 -12.83
CA THR A 97 4.07 13.20 -13.12
C THR A 97 5.40 13.34 -12.37
N GLU A 98 5.40 13.01 -11.08
CA GLU A 98 6.62 13.07 -10.27
C GLU A 98 7.65 12.04 -10.73
N LEU A 99 7.21 10.85 -11.11
CA LEU A 99 8.10 9.81 -11.66
C LEU A 99 8.82 10.30 -12.93
N TYR A 100 8.11 11.01 -13.79
CA TYR A 100 8.71 11.62 -14.98
C TYR A 100 9.72 12.72 -14.60
N ASP A 101 9.34 13.60 -13.69
CA ASP A 101 10.22 14.70 -13.27
C ASP A 101 11.45 14.20 -12.51
N ASP A 102 11.30 13.13 -11.74
CA ASP A 102 12.39 12.54 -10.94
C ASP A 102 13.35 11.69 -11.79
N LEU A 103 12.82 10.80 -12.60
CA LEU A 103 13.61 9.77 -13.30
C LEU A 103 13.49 9.78 -14.82
N GLY A 104 12.69 10.68 -15.39
CA GLY A 104 12.49 10.75 -16.83
C GLY A 104 11.65 9.60 -17.39
N ILE A 105 10.94 8.87 -16.54
CA ILE A 105 10.09 7.74 -16.94
C ILE A 105 8.75 8.27 -17.45
N ALA A 106 8.42 8.01 -18.70
CA ALA A 106 7.16 8.45 -19.28
C ALA A 106 5.96 7.85 -18.55
N PRO A 107 4.86 8.62 -18.36
CA PRO A 107 3.67 8.11 -17.72
C PRO A 107 3.14 6.83 -18.39
N CYS A 108 2.82 5.84 -17.57
CA CYS A 108 2.22 4.60 -18.05
C CYS A 108 0.73 4.81 -18.37
N GLU A 109 0.21 4.12 -19.37
CA GLU A 109 -1.20 4.23 -19.73
C GLU A 109 -2.13 3.58 -18.71
N HIS A 110 -1.64 2.53 -18.03
CA HIS A 110 -2.42 1.83 -17.00
C HIS A 110 -1.96 2.19 -15.59
N GLY A 111 -2.81 1.92 -14.62
CA GLY A 111 -2.53 2.16 -13.21
C GLY A 111 -2.26 0.91 -12.39
N ASP A 112 -1.89 -0.18 -13.03
CA ASP A 112 -1.54 -1.43 -12.36
C ASP A 112 -0.08 -1.36 -11.88
N LEU A 113 0.10 -1.29 -10.55
CA LEU A 113 1.41 -1.16 -9.92
C LEU A 113 2.03 -2.51 -9.53
N SER A 114 1.50 -3.63 -10.04
CA SER A 114 2.03 -4.95 -9.70
C SER A 114 3.50 -5.13 -10.10
N GLY A 115 3.97 -4.42 -11.12
CA GLY A 115 5.39 -4.42 -11.49
C GLY A 115 6.30 -3.90 -10.38
N TRP A 116 5.86 -2.92 -9.60
CA TRP A 116 6.57 -2.48 -8.40
C TRP A 116 6.45 -3.51 -7.27
N PHE A 117 5.23 -3.96 -7.03
CA PHE A 117 4.92 -4.93 -5.98
C PHE A 117 5.77 -6.19 -6.10
N ASN A 118 5.88 -6.73 -7.29
CA ASN A 118 6.64 -7.96 -7.54
C ASN A 118 8.15 -7.81 -7.32
N GLN A 119 8.65 -6.59 -7.25
CA GLN A 119 10.05 -6.31 -6.92
C GLN A 119 10.29 -6.09 -5.43
N GLY A 120 9.27 -6.17 -4.59
CA GLY A 120 9.41 -5.96 -3.16
C GLY A 120 8.89 -4.61 -2.66
N VAL A 121 8.08 -3.91 -3.45
CA VAL A 121 7.40 -2.70 -2.98
C VAL A 121 6.06 -3.12 -2.36
N LEU A 122 5.98 -3.08 -1.03
CA LEU A 122 4.75 -3.39 -0.30
C LEU A 122 3.81 -2.20 -0.39
N LEU A 123 2.73 -2.37 -1.14
CA LEU A 123 1.71 -1.36 -1.35
C LEU A 123 0.55 -1.64 -0.39
N LEU A 124 0.65 -1.09 0.82
CA LEU A 124 -0.24 -1.40 1.94
C LEU A 124 -1.14 -0.22 2.30
N ASN A 125 -2.45 -0.43 2.32
CA ASN A 125 -3.39 0.51 2.91
C ASN A 125 -3.53 0.28 4.41
N ARG A 126 -3.77 1.35 5.20
CA ARG A 126 -4.06 1.23 6.62
C ARG A 126 -5.40 0.53 6.86
N CYS A 127 -6.41 0.86 6.06
CA CYS A 127 -7.68 0.14 6.02
C CYS A 127 -7.72 -0.69 4.75
N LEU A 128 -8.06 -1.97 4.87
CA LEU A 128 -7.99 -2.90 3.74
C LEU A 128 -9.28 -3.00 2.96
N THR A 129 -10.36 -2.39 3.45
CA THR A 129 -11.66 -2.39 2.77
C THR A 129 -12.31 -1.00 2.86
N VAL A 130 -13.31 -0.79 2.01
CA VAL A 130 -14.11 0.43 1.97
C VAL A 130 -15.50 0.09 1.43
N GLN A 131 -16.53 0.84 1.84
CA GLN A 131 -17.84 0.74 1.22
C GLN A 131 -17.83 1.50 -0.11
N PRO A 132 -18.35 0.91 -1.20
CA PRO A 132 -18.42 1.60 -2.49
C PRO A 132 -19.10 2.96 -2.38
N GLY A 133 -18.48 3.99 -2.94
CA GLY A 133 -19.00 5.36 -2.94
C GLY A 133 -18.87 6.12 -1.63
N HIS A 134 -18.29 5.50 -0.59
CA HIS A 134 -18.16 6.11 0.73
C HIS A 134 -16.70 6.08 1.21
N PRO A 135 -15.87 7.08 0.81
CA PRO A 135 -14.47 7.15 1.24
C PRO A 135 -14.35 7.11 2.75
N ALA A 136 -13.33 6.43 3.26
CA ALA A 136 -13.02 6.33 4.68
C ALA A 136 -14.11 5.63 5.52
N SER A 137 -15.07 4.95 4.89
CA SER A 137 -16.21 4.36 5.59
C SER A 137 -15.84 3.22 6.55
N HIS A 138 -14.72 2.53 6.32
CA HIS A 138 -14.27 1.45 7.19
C HIS A 138 -13.15 1.84 8.14
N ARG A 139 -12.80 3.13 8.21
CA ARG A 139 -11.86 3.62 9.21
C ARG A 139 -12.42 3.43 10.61
N GLY A 140 -11.57 3.06 11.56
CA GLY A 140 -11.96 2.83 12.95
C GLY A 140 -12.74 1.55 13.17
N LYS A 141 -12.86 0.67 12.19
CA LYS A 141 -13.59 -0.61 12.33
C LYS A 141 -12.70 -1.76 12.78
N GLY A 142 -11.37 -1.61 12.70
CA GLY A 142 -10.43 -2.60 13.21
C GLY A 142 -9.28 -2.98 12.29
N TRP A 143 -9.28 -2.56 11.02
CA TRP A 143 -8.15 -2.85 10.13
C TRP A 143 -6.85 -2.22 10.60
N GLU A 144 -6.92 -1.05 11.25
CA GLU A 144 -5.72 -0.32 11.69
C GLU A 144 -4.87 -1.13 12.66
N ASP A 145 -5.48 -1.94 13.52
CA ASP A 145 -4.74 -2.83 14.43
C ASP A 145 -3.98 -3.91 13.67
N VAL A 146 -4.59 -4.44 12.61
CA VAL A 146 -3.97 -5.45 11.75
C VAL A 146 -2.77 -4.88 11.01
N THR A 147 -2.96 -3.75 10.35
CA THR A 147 -1.89 -3.11 9.57
C THR A 147 -0.81 -2.52 10.45
N ALA A 148 -1.13 -2.05 11.65
CA ALA A 148 -0.12 -1.63 12.63
C ALA A 148 0.78 -2.80 13.03
N CYS A 149 0.20 -3.96 13.30
CA CYS A 149 0.98 -5.17 13.59
C CYS A 149 1.89 -5.54 12.43
N ALA A 150 1.39 -5.45 11.20
CA ALA A 150 2.18 -5.74 10.00
C ALA A 150 3.38 -4.77 9.87
N ILE A 151 3.14 -3.47 10.04
CA ILE A 151 4.18 -2.46 9.91
C ILE A 151 5.23 -2.63 11.02
N ASP A 152 4.79 -2.90 12.24
CA ASP A 152 5.68 -3.15 13.36
C ASP A 152 6.57 -4.39 13.10
N ALA A 153 5.98 -5.48 12.65
CA ALA A 153 6.72 -6.70 12.31
C ALA A 153 7.75 -6.44 11.20
N LEU A 154 7.36 -5.71 10.17
CA LEU A 154 8.26 -5.34 9.08
C LEU A 154 9.43 -4.49 9.58
N ALA A 155 9.15 -3.52 10.45
CA ALA A 155 10.17 -2.65 11.04
C ALA A 155 11.20 -3.43 11.87
N HIS A 156 10.78 -4.50 12.53
CA HIS A 156 11.65 -5.33 13.37
C HIS A 156 12.30 -6.50 12.64
N ARG A 157 11.91 -6.73 11.39
CA ARG A 157 12.41 -7.86 10.59
C ARG A 157 13.94 -7.83 10.40
N GLY A 158 14.52 -6.63 10.25
CA GLY A 158 15.89 -6.45 9.81
C GLY A 158 16.01 -6.51 8.28
N GLY A 159 17.21 -6.25 7.77
CA GLY A 159 17.47 -6.20 6.34
C GLY A 159 17.10 -4.85 5.70
N PRO A 160 17.41 -4.69 4.38
CA PRO A 160 17.17 -3.43 3.70
C PRO A 160 15.68 -3.07 3.63
N LEU A 161 15.37 -1.83 3.99
CA LEU A 161 14.01 -1.32 3.94
C LEU A 161 14.04 0.22 3.87
N VAL A 162 13.15 0.77 3.05
CA VAL A 162 12.87 2.22 2.98
C VAL A 162 11.37 2.40 3.07
N ALA A 163 10.91 3.31 3.91
CA ALA A 163 9.49 3.65 4.02
C ALA A 163 9.21 4.96 3.31
N ILE A 164 8.22 4.96 2.43
CA ILE A 164 7.73 6.16 1.75
C ILE A 164 6.41 6.55 2.43
N LEU A 165 6.41 7.73 3.05
CA LEU A 165 5.26 8.23 3.82
C LEU A 165 4.71 9.50 3.16
N TRP A 166 3.63 9.36 2.43
CA TRP A 166 2.96 10.46 1.75
C TRP A 166 1.77 10.95 2.57
N GLY A 167 1.87 12.18 3.05
CA GLY A 167 0.82 12.82 3.83
C GLY A 167 0.94 12.59 5.33
N ARG A 168 0.14 13.35 6.08
CA ARG A 168 0.21 13.36 7.55
C ARG A 168 -0.17 12.03 8.18
N ASP A 169 -1.19 11.37 7.64
CA ASP A 169 -1.66 10.10 8.21
C ASP A 169 -0.58 9.02 8.09
N ALA A 170 0.08 8.92 6.92
CA ALA A 170 1.20 8.00 6.76
C ALA A 170 2.38 8.40 7.66
N GLN A 171 2.68 9.69 7.76
CA GLN A 171 3.78 10.18 8.60
C GLN A 171 3.56 9.93 10.10
N SER A 172 2.31 9.75 10.53
CA SER A 172 2.02 9.37 11.91
C SER A 172 2.59 8.00 12.30
N LEU A 173 2.98 7.19 11.33
CA LEU A 173 3.62 5.89 11.54
C LEU A 173 5.12 5.99 11.82
N GLU A 174 5.73 7.16 11.63
CA GLU A 174 7.18 7.34 11.78
C GLU A 174 7.73 6.79 13.10
N PRO A 175 7.07 7.01 14.27
CA PRO A 175 7.56 6.44 15.53
C PRO A 175 7.64 4.91 15.54
N MET A 176 6.84 4.21 14.73
CA MET A 176 6.86 2.75 14.66
C MET A 176 8.02 2.21 13.84
N LEU A 177 8.66 3.05 13.04
CA LEU A 177 9.65 2.62 12.05
C LEU A 177 11.09 2.64 12.57
N GLY A 178 11.31 3.18 13.78
CA GLY A 178 12.63 3.18 14.41
C GLY A 178 13.70 3.83 13.55
N GLY A 179 14.78 3.10 13.28
CA GLY A 179 15.91 3.58 12.47
C GLY A 179 15.75 3.36 10.96
N ILE A 180 14.59 2.96 10.48
CA ILE A 180 14.37 2.72 9.04
C ILE A 180 14.38 4.05 8.30
N PRO A 181 15.15 4.18 7.20
CA PRO A 181 15.14 5.38 6.38
C PRO A 181 13.76 5.71 5.84
N ILE A 182 13.38 6.98 5.93
CA ILE A 182 12.06 7.45 5.54
C ILE A 182 12.20 8.52 4.46
N VAL A 183 11.38 8.39 3.41
CA VAL A 183 11.17 9.41 2.40
C VAL A 183 9.76 9.95 2.59
N LYS A 184 9.64 11.21 3.03
CA LYS A 184 8.33 11.78 3.33
C LYS A 184 8.07 13.07 2.56
N SER A 185 6.81 13.30 2.23
CA SER A 185 6.31 14.50 1.57
C SER A 185 4.82 14.65 1.81
N SER A 186 4.22 15.70 1.27
CA SER A 186 2.78 15.80 1.21
C SER A 186 2.19 14.66 0.37
N HIS A 187 0.88 14.45 0.49
CA HIS A 187 0.17 13.39 -0.25
C HIS A 187 0.09 13.74 -1.75
N PRO A 188 0.13 12.75 -2.66
CA PRO A 188 0.01 13.00 -4.10
C PRO A 188 -1.39 13.43 -4.56
N SER A 189 -2.38 13.51 -3.67
CA SER A 189 -3.72 13.96 -4.06
C SER A 189 -3.69 15.38 -4.64
N PRO A 190 -4.67 15.75 -5.50
CA PRO A 190 -4.74 17.10 -6.08
C PRO A 190 -4.76 18.21 -5.04
N MET A 191 -5.27 17.95 -3.85
CA MET A 191 -5.37 18.95 -2.79
C MET A 191 -4.03 19.30 -2.16
N SER A 192 -3.03 18.43 -2.25
CA SER A 192 -1.77 18.56 -1.51
C SER A 192 -0.51 18.36 -2.33
N ALA A 193 -0.60 17.80 -3.53
CA ALA A 193 0.58 17.45 -4.33
C ALA A 193 1.52 18.65 -4.56
N ARG A 194 0.97 19.82 -4.81
CA ARG A 194 1.75 21.05 -5.05
C ARG A 194 2.47 21.57 -3.80
N TYR A 195 2.11 21.07 -2.63
CA TYR A 195 2.67 21.54 -1.36
C TYR A 195 3.81 20.66 -0.84
N GLY A 196 4.50 19.96 -1.72
CA GLY A 196 5.69 19.22 -1.34
C GLY A 196 5.82 17.82 -1.96
N PHE A 197 4.77 17.23 -2.53
CA PHE A 197 4.89 15.97 -3.25
C PHE A 197 5.60 16.16 -4.58
N LEU A 198 5.10 17.07 -5.41
CA LEU A 198 5.76 17.40 -6.68
C LEU A 198 7.10 18.08 -6.39
N GLY A 199 8.17 17.52 -6.94
CA GLY A 199 9.55 17.95 -6.69
C GLY A 199 10.22 17.22 -5.53
N SER A 200 9.53 16.31 -4.84
CA SER A 200 10.11 15.58 -3.70
C SER A 200 11.08 14.48 -4.09
N ARG A 201 11.06 14.03 -5.34
CA ARG A 201 11.95 13.01 -5.88
C ARG A 201 11.97 11.71 -5.06
N PRO A 202 10.81 11.11 -4.76
CA PRO A 202 10.76 9.97 -3.85
C PRO A 202 11.39 8.70 -4.44
N PHE A 203 11.36 8.54 -5.76
CA PHE A 203 11.81 7.32 -6.42
C PHE A 203 13.33 7.22 -6.46
N SER A 204 14.01 8.29 -6.89
CA SER A 204 15.48 8.33 -6.88
C SER A 204 16.04 8.29 -5.47
N ARG A 205 15.42 9.01 -4.53
CA ARG A 205 15.83 9.03 -3.13
C ARG A 205 15.68 7.66 -2.47
N THR A 206 14.60 6.95 -2.78
CA THR A 206 14.39 5.58 -2.28
C THR A 206 15.46 4.65 -2.80
N ASN A 207 15.77 4.70 -4.09
CA ASN A 207 16.82 3.85 -4.67
C ASN A 207 18.19 4.15 -4.07
N GLU A 208 18.51 5.41 -3.85
CA GLU A 208 19.76 5.80 -3.20
C GLU A 208 19.87 5.22 -1.78
N LEU A 209 18.78 5.27 -1.01
CA LEU A 209 18.73 4.69 0.33
C LEU A 209 18.80 3.17 0.34
N LEU A 210 18.23 2.50 -0.67
CA LEU A 210 18.37 1.05 -0.84
C LEU A 210 19.81 0.67 -1.14
N GLU A 211 20.46 1.38 -2.06
CA GLU A 211 21.86 1.11 -2.42
C GLU A 211 22.79 1.29 -1.24
N ARG A 212 22.56 2.30 -0.40
CA ARG A 212 23.33 2.51 0.84
C ARG A 212 23.20 1.35 1.83
N GLN A 213 22.09 0.60 1.74
CA GLN A 213 21.85 -0.59 2.56
C GLN A 213 22.33 -1.88 1.88
N GLY A 214 22.98 -1.77 0.72
CA GLY A 214 23.47 -2.93 -0.03
C GLY A 214 22.39 -3.68 -0.82
N ALA A 215 21.24 -3.05 -1.05
CA ALA A 215 20.14 -3.64 -1.82
C ALA A 215 20.11 -3.06 -3.23
N ASP A 216 19.57 -3.85 -4.17
CA ASP A 216 19.36 -3.40 -5.53
C ASP A 216 18.27 -2.32 -5.59
N PRO A 217 18.38 -1.35 -6.52
CA PRO A 217 17.35 -0.36 -6.73
C PRO A 217 16.06 -0.98 -7.28
N ILE A 218 14.95 -0.28 -7.11
CA ILE A 218 13.69 -0.64 -7.75
C ILE A 218 13.71 -0.11 -9.20
N ASP A 219 13.27 -0.92 -10.13
CA ASP A 219 12.93 -0.47 -11.48
C ASP A 219 11.52 0.11 -11.44
N TRP A 220 11.43 1.44 -11.41
CA TRP A 220 10.15 2.13 -11.32
C TRP A 220 9.41 2.23 -12.65
N ASP A 221 10.03 1.80 -13.75
CA ASP A 221 9.43 1.87 -15.09
C ASP A 221 8.48 0.68 -15.32
N LEU A 222 7.18 0.95 -15.19
CA LEU A 222 6.14 -0.07 -15.34
C LEU A 222 6.04 -0.62 -16.78
N SER A 223 6.61 0.07 -17.77
CA SER A 223 6.63 -0.43 -19.15
C SER A 223 7.52 -1.66 -19.34
N HIS A 224 8.37 -1.96 -18.35
CA HIS A 224 9.24 -3.15 -18.37
C HIS A 224 8.53 -4.43 -17.89
N PHE A 225 7.26 -4.34 -17.47
CA PHE A 225 6.54 -5.47 -16.86
C PHE A 225 5.21 -5.80 -17.55
#